data_80df39b3c034a230ff0cdc826f68dc3d
#
_entry.id   80df39b3c034a230ff0cdc826f68dc3d
#
_cell.length_a   1.000
_cell.length_b   1.000
_cell.length_c   1.000
_cell.angle_alpha   90.00
_cell.angle_beta   90.00
_cell.angle_gamma   90.00
#
_symmetry.space_group_name_H-M   'P 1'
#
loop_
_entity.id
_entity.type
_entity.pdbx_description
1 polymer ?
#
loop_
_entity_poly.entity_id
_entity_poly.type
_entity_poly.pdbx_seq_one_letter_code
_entity_poly.pdbx_strand_id
1 'polypeptide(L)'
;MKQLAAATVLVAVSSLSFAQSWGPRPLEELKQETIRRAERNMGPLAGIKAEDARAAMAGLHSLEPDEWAAVWSRVGERHLQRGDYYQAWHSFNVARWPSERLSPGKQRAYARALEAFQQYAGSLTPPIETVRIPFEGAEIVAYLRLPAARPAPLVFGINGLDSRKEEVIAQADAYLKNGVGVFAVDMPGTGQAPILVDVGAERMFSRALDYLQTRPEIDAKRIVVQGRSWSGYWAALMAYTEKDRLRGAVVHGVGIHEYYSPEWQKKAFSTREYLFDVYPARASVYGTKSMDEFLAYGPRLSLLARGMLERPSAPMLLVNGERDSQQPIADLYLLMKHGDPKDVWVNPQGGHMGRSERWPDAKVRAEVVEPWVLSHLK
;
A
#
# COMPACT_ATOMS: atom_id res chain seq x y z
N MET A 1 68.07 37.17 -23.72
CA MET A 1 66.68 37.44 -23.41
C MET A 1 65.83 36.31 -24.07
N LYS A 2 65.39 35.37 -23.30
CA LYS A 2 64.45 34.30 -23.76
C LYS A 2 63.20 34.47 -22.94
N GLN A 3 62.10 34.85 -23.60
CA GLN A 3 60.78 34.92 -23.01
C GLN A 3 60.21 33.48 -22.86
N LEU A 4 59.88 33.10 -21.65
CA LEU A 4 59.06 31.93 -21.39
C LEU A 4 57.55 32.32 -21.48
N ALA A 5 56.86 31.73 -22.42
CA ALA A 5 55.41 31.82 -22.49
C ALA A 5 54.78 30.76 -21.56
N ALA A 6 54.07 31.24 -20.56
CA ALA A 6 53.27 30.35 -19.67
C ALA A 6 51.95 30.02 -20.37
N ALA A 7 51.74 28.74 -20.71
CA ALA A 7 50.48 28.25 -21.20
C ALA A 7 49.55 27.92 -20.01
N THR A 8 48.49 28.72 -19.83
CA THR A 8 47.42 28.43 -18.84
C THR A 8 46.47 27.39 -19.44
N VAL A 9 46.55 26.18 -18.93
CA VAL A 9 45.57 25.12 -19.27
C VAL A 9 44.30 25.37 -18.43
N LEU A 10 43.24 25.87 -19.05
CA LEU A 10 41.90 25.87 -18.47
C LEU A 10 41.34 24.43 -18.50
N VAL A 11 41.32 23.78 -17.35
CA VAL A 11 40.55 22.56 -17.17
C VAL A 11 39.09 22.95 -16.99
N ALA A 12 38.30 22.80 -18.06
CA ALA A 12 36.86 22.89 -17.96
C ALA A 12 36.35 21.66 -17.20
N VAL A 13 36.08 21.82 -15.91
CA VAL A 13 35.33 20.85 -15.14
C VAL A 13 33.86 20.94 -15.62
N SER A 14 33.51 20.08 -16.58
CA SER A 14 32.12 19.86 -16.91
C SER A 14 31.44 19.19 -15.69
N SER A 15 30.77 20.01 -14.89
CA SER A 15 29.78 19.51 -13.92
C SER A 15 28.70 18.79 -14.70
N LEU A 16 28.81 17.47 -14.81
CA LEU A 16 27.67 16.61 -15.15
C LEU A 16 26.65 16.80 -14.04
N SER A 17 25.79 17.78 -14.21
CA SER A 17 24.52 17.89 -13.52
C SER A 17 23.75 16.63 -13.89
N PHE A 18 23.77 15.64 -13.01
CA PHE A 18 22.76 14.60 -13.03
C PHE A 18 21.44 15.30 -12.72
N ALA A 19 20.79 15.79 -13.75
CA ALA A 19 19.39 16.14 -13.68
C ALA A 19 18.67 14.85 -13.24
N GLN A 20 18.31 14.78 -11.97
CA GLN A 20 17.43 13.73 -11.47
C GLN A 20 16.15 13.81 -12.31
N SER A 21 15.98 12.87 -13.23
CA SER A 21 14.76 12.80 -14.01
C SER A 21 13.67 12.26 -13.09
N TRP A 22 12.92 13.14 -12.47
CA TRP A 22 11.71 12.86 -11.69
C TRP A 22 10.54 12.43 -12.58
N GLY A 23 10.79 12.19 -13.86
CA GLY A 23 9.78 11.89 -14.83
C GLY A 23 9.36 10.42 -14.88
N PRO A 24 8.18 10.15 -15.41
CA PRO A 24 7.71 8.80 -15.69
C PRO A 24 8.67 8.08 -16.67
N ARG A 25 8.57 6.75 -16.73
CA ARG A 25 9.25 5.98 -17.79
C ARG A 25 8.82 6.50 -19.17
N PRO A 26 9.72 6.48 -20.16
CA PRO A 26 9.31 6.65 -21.56
C PRO A 26 8.20 5.63 -21.91
N LEU A 27 7.28 6.03 -22.79
CA LEU A 27 6.09 5.24 -23.11
C LEU A 27 6.41 3.80 -23.50
N GLU A 28 7.37 3.59 -24.38
CA GLU A 28 7.70 2.22 -24.82
C GLU A 28 8.35 1.38 -23.72
N GLU A 29 9.16 1.98 -22.84
CA GLU A 29 9.71 1.31 -21.67
C GLU A 29 8.59 0.91 -20.70
N LEU A 30 7.61 1.79 -20.49
CA LEU A 30 6.46 1.52 -19.63
C LEU A 30 5.62 0.36 -20.18
N LYS A 31 5.36 0.33 -21.48
CA LYS A 31 4.62 -0.77 -22.14
C LYS A 31 5.32 -2.11 -21.92
N GLN A 32 6.64 -2.16 -22.19
CA GLN A 32 7.43 -3.37 -22.02
C GLN A 32 7.46 -3.82 -20.55
N GLU A 33 7.67 -2.89 -19.61
CA GLU A 33 7.69 -3.19 -18.20
C GLU A 33 6.32 -3.69 -17.70
N THR A 34 5.23 -3.12 -18.19
CA THR A 34 3.86 -3.55 -17.86
C THR A 34 3.63 -5.00 -18.29
N ILE A 35 3.98 -5.35 -19.53
CA ILE A 35 3.85 -6.72 -20.05
C ILE A 35 4.71 -7.68 -19.21
N ARG A 36 5.99 -7.33 -18.98
CA ARG A 36 6.91 -8.14 -18.18
C ARG A 36 6.40 -8.39 -16.77
N ARG A 37 5.79 -7.39 -16.11
CA ARG A 37 5.20 -7.56 -14.77
C ARG A 37 3.99 -8.47 -14.77
N ALA A 38 3.15 -8.41 -15.80
CA ALA A 38 2.04 -9.36 -15.94
C ALA A 38 2.55 -10.80 -16.14
N GLU A 39 3.54 -11.00 -17.01
CA GLU A 39 4.17 -12.31 -17.26
C GLU A 39 4.82 -12.90 -16.00
N ARG A 40 5.38 -12.07 -15.13
CA ARG A 40 6.03 -12.46 -13.86
C ARG A 40 5.08 -12.42 -12.65
N ASN A 41 3.81 -12.12 -12.85
CA ASN A 41 2.82 -12.00 -11.77
C ASN A 41 3.25 -11.01 -10.67
N MET A 42 3.68 -9.81 -11.03
CA MET A 42 4.32 -8.85 -10.12
C MET A 42 3.52 -7.55 -9.93
N GLY A 43 3.49 -7.07 -8.69
CA GLY A 43 2.92 -5.77 -8.31
C GLY A 43 1.44 -5.66 -8.68
N PRO A 44 0.99 -4.51 -9.22
CA PRO A 44 -0.42 -4.30 -9.57
C PRO A 44 -0.90 -5.17 -10.74
N LEU A 45 0.03 -5.79 -11.48
CA LEU A 45 -0.26 -6.71 -12.59
C LEU A 45 -0.38 -8.18 -12.12
N ALA A 46 -0.22 -8.45 -10.82
CA ALA A 46 -0.42 -9.80 -10.30
C ALA A 46 -1.87 -10.24 -10.52
N GLY A 47 -2.05 -11.44 -11.09
CA GLY A 47 -3.37 -11.97 -11.46
C GLY A 47 -3.88 -11.53 -12.85
N ILE A 48 -3.22 -10.59 -13.52
CA ILE A 48 -3.54 -10.15 -14.88
C ILE A 48 -2.93 -11.14 -15.90
N LYS A 49 -3.72 -11.54 -16.88
CA LYS A 49 -3.24 -12.37 -17.99
C LYS A 49 -2.28 -11.58 -18.89
N ALA A 50 -1.16 -12.17 -19.27
CA ALA A 50 -0.16 -11.51 -20.11
C ALA A 50 -0.73 -11.05 -21.47
N GLU A 51 -1.69 -11.80 -22.03
CA GLU A 51 -2.40 -11.42 -23.26
C GLU A 51 -3.22 -10.13 -23.11
N ASP A 52 -3.87 -9.93 -21.94
CA ASP A 52 -4.60 -8.72 -21.63
C ASP A 52 -3.66 -7.51 -21.47
N ALA A 53 -2.51 -7.71 -20.84
CA ALA A 53 -1.49 -6.68 -20.74
C ALA A 53 -0.95 -6.28 -22.11
N ARG A 54 -0.68 -7.24 -23.00
CA ARG A 54 -0.27 -6.95 -24.38
C ARG A 54 -1.36 -6.19 -25.14
N ALA A 55 -2.62 -6.61 -25.02
CA ALA A 55 -3.74 -5.94 -25.68
C ALA A 55 -3.96 -4.50 -25.17
N ALA A 56 -3.84 -4.26 -23.85
CA ALA A 56 -3.92 -2.93 -23.28
C ALA A 56 -2.77 -2.04 -23.77
N MET A 57 -1.54 -2.56 -23.76
CA MET A 57 -0.35 -1.78 -24.14
C MET A 57 -0.29 -1.47 -25.63
N ALA A 58 -0.86 -2.32 -26.48
CA ALA A 58 -1.00 -2.03 -27.93
C ALA A 58 -1.89 -0.80 -28.19
N GLY A 59 -2.88 -0.57 -27.33
CA GLY A 59 -3.79 0.59 -27.45
C GLY A 59 -3.39 1.83 -26.66
N LEU A 60 -2.23 1.83 -26.01
CA LEU A 60 -1.73 2.97 -25.22
C LEU A 60 -0.82 3.84 -26.08
N HIS A 61 -1.12 5.13 -26.21
CA HIS A 61 -0.36 6.06 -27.06
C HIS A 61 0.26 7.22 -26.28
N SER A 62 -0.12 7.44 -25.02
CA SER A 62 0.45 8.45 -24.16
C SER A 62 0.53 7.98 -22.69
N LEU A 63 1.17 8.80 -21.84
CA LEU A 63 1.27 8.58 -20.40
C LEU A 63 0.16 9.28 -19.62
N GLU A 64 -0.83 9.85 -20.33
CA GLU A 64 -1.95 10.52 -19.69
C GLU A 64 -2.76 9.56 -18.80
N PRO A 65 -3.09 9.96 -17.57
CA PRO A 65 -3.78 9.09 -16.62
C PRO A 65 -5.11 8.54 -17.15
N ASP A 66 -5.86 9.33 -17.93
CA ASP A 66 -7.15 8.92 -18.49
C ASP A 66 -6.98 7.93 -19.63
N GLU A 67 -5.90 8.01 -20.40
CA GLU A 67 -5.63 7.03 -21.45
C GLU A 67 -5.27 5.66 -20.90
N TRP A 68 -4.42 5.63 -19.84
CA TRP A 68 -4.17 4.41 -19.09
C TRP A 68 -5.47 3.80 -18.56
N ALA A 69 -6.30 4.62 -17.91
CA ALA A 69 -7.60 4.17 -17.41
C ALA A 69 -8.50 3.60 -18.50
N ALA A 70 -8.52 4.25 -19.67
CA ALA A 70 -9.36 3.82 -20.81
C ALA A 70 -8.92 2.49 -21.41
N VAL A 71 -7.60 2.26 -21.62
CA VAL A 71 -7.12 1.00 -22.22
C VAL A 71 -7.39 -0.19 -21.30
N TRP A 72 -7.16 -0.04 -20.01
CA TRP A 72 -7.41 -1.10 -19.04
C TRP A 72 -8.91 -1.31 -18.75
N SER A 73 -9.71 -0.23 -18.77
CA SER A 73 -11.16 -0.38 -18.64
C SER A 73 -11.77 -1.17 -19.80
N ARG A 74 -11.26 -0.99 -21.04
CA ARG A 74 -11.69 -1.83 -22.16
C ARG A 74 -11.41 -3.33 -21.93
N VAL A 75 -10.29 -3.65 -21.28
CA VAL A 75 -10.01 -5.05 -20.86
C VAL A 75 -11.03 -5.51 -19.84
N GLY A 76 -11.28 -4.71 -18.81
CA GLY A 76 -12.26 -5.01 -17.76
C GLY A 76 -13.66 -5.24 -18.31
N GLU A 77 -14.12 -4.39 -19.23
CA GLU A 77 -15.45 -4.55 -19.85
C GLU A 77 -15.58 -5.85 -20.65
N ARG A 78 -14.53 -6.28 -21.37
CA ARG A 78 -14.56 -7.57 -22.09
C ARG A 78 -14.72 -8.75 -21.14
N HIS A 79 -14.03 -8.73 -20.00
CA HIS A 79 -14.17 -9.77 -18.97
C HIS A 79 -15.55 -9.72 -18.31
N LEU A 80 -16.06 -8.54 -18.04
CA LEU A 80 -17.38 -8.36 -17.43
C LEU A 80 -18.49 -8.92 -18.33
N GLN A 81 -18.45 -8.65 -19.64
CA GLN A 81 -19.39 -9.19 -20.64
C GLN A 81 -19.37 -10.73 -20.73
N ARG A 82 -18.26 -11.37 -20.35
CA ARG A 82 -18.09 -12.82 -20.32
C ARG A 82 -18.45 -13.45 -18.98
N GLY A 83 -18.81 -12.63 -17.96
CA GLY A 83 -19.05 -13.10 -16.59
C GLY A 83 -17.79 -13.47 -15.83
N ASP A 84 -16.59 -13.12 -16.33
CA ASP A 84 -15.32 -13.31 -15.63
C ASP A 84 -15.09 -12.13 -14.67
N TYR A 85 -15.85 -12.11 -13.59
CA TYR A 85 -15.88 -10.99 -12.64
C TYR A 85 -14.54 -10.78 -11.92
N TYR A 86 -13.78 -11.83 -11.67
CA TYR A 86 -12.46 -11.74 -11.07
C TYR A 86 -11.48 -10.97 -11.97
N GLN A 87 -11.38 -11.34 -13.24
CA GLN A 87 -10.51 -10.66 -14.20
C GLN A 87 -11.03 -9.26 -14.54
N ALA A 88 -12.35 -9.04 -14.57
CA ALA A 88 -12.94 -7.73 -14.75
C ALA A 88 -12.51 -6.78 -13.61
N TRP A 89 -12.70 -7.21 -12.35
CA TRP A 89 -12.27 -6.45 -11.18
C TRP A 89 -10.78 -6.12 -11.22
N HIS A 90 -9.92 -7.13 -11.47
CA HIS A 90 -8.46 -6.91 -11.53
C HIS A 90 -8.08 -5.92 -12.65
N SER A 91 -8.71 -6.01 -13.83
CA SER A 91 -8.45 -5.09 -14.94
C SER A 91 -8.86 -3.66 -14.62
N PHE A 92 -10.04 -3.44 -14.02
CA PHE A 92 -10.46 -2.12 -13.56
C PHE A 92 -9.59 -1.60 -12.41
N ASN A 93 -9.10 -2.49 -11.55
CA ASN A 93 -8.16 -2.13 -10.48
C ASN A 93 -6.82 -1.64 -11.06
N VAL A 94 -6.31 -2.27 -12.12
CA VAL A 94 -5.15 -1.75 -12.88
C VAL A 94 -5.49 -0.43 -13.58
N ALA A 95 -6.71 -0.28 -14.12
CA ALA A 95 -7.14 0.96 -14.77
C ALA A 95 -7.10 2.18 -13.81
N ARG A 96 -7.51 2.01 -12.53
CA ARG A 96 -7.45 3.10 -11.52
C ARG A 96 -6.04 3.29 -10.94
N TRP A 97 -5.14 2.30 -11.07
CA TRP A 97 -3.82 2.31 -10.43
C TRP A 97 -2.92 3.47 -10.92
N PRO A 98 -2.07 4.10 -10.08
CA PRO A 98 -1.86 3.82 -8.67
C PRO A 98 -2.91 4.44 -7.74
N SER A 99 -3.65 5.45 -8.17
CA SER A 99 -4.71 6.11 -7.39
C SER A 99 -5.85 6.60 -8.30
N GLU A 100 -7.07 6.33 -7.87
CA GLU A 100 -8.30 6.84 -8.52
C GLU A 100 -8.41 8.36 -8.45
N ARG A 101 -7.69 9.00 -7.53
CA ARG A 101 -7.72 10.45 -7.32
C ARG A 101 -6.96 11.24 -8.38
N LEU A 102 -6.23 10.58 -9.28
CA LEU A 102 -5.36 11.23 -10.26
C LEU A 102 -6.10 11.75 -11.49
N SER A 103 -7.28 11.22 -11.81
CA SER A 103 -8.07 11.68 -12.95
C SER A 103 -9.52 11.21 -12.91
N PRO A 104 -10.44 11.87 -13.64
CA PRO A 104 -11.81 11.40 -13.77
C PRO A 104 -11.95 9.99 -14.36
N GLY A 105 -11.09 9.62 -15.33
CA GLY A 105 -11.08 8.26 -15.90
C GLY A 105 -10.72 7.21 -14.88
N LYS A 106 -9.73 7.48 -14.02
CA LYS A 106 -9.36 6.57 -12.93
C LYS A 106 -10.44 6.47 -11.85
N GLN A 107 -11.18 7.55 -11.58
CA GLN A 107 -12.33 7.51 -10.67
C GLN A 107 -13.43 6.59 -11.23
N ARG A 108 -13.77 6.74 -12.52
CA ARG A 108 -14.74 5.84 -13.17
C ARG A 108 -14.27 4.38 -13.17
N ALA A 109 -12.98 4.15 -13.43
CA ALA A 109 -12.40 2.81 -13.37
C ALA A 109 -12.54 2.19 -11.96
N TYR A 110 -12.35 2.97 -10.90
CA TYR A 110 -12.56 2.48 -9.54
C TYR A 110 -14.03 2.14 -9.26
N ALA A 111 -14.98 2.97 -9.71
CA ALA A 111 -16.40 2.64 -9.59
C ALA A 111 -16.73 1.31 -10.29
N ARG A 112 -16.20 1.09 -11.51
CA ARG A 112 -16.36 -0.18 -12.23
C ARG A 112 -15.66 -1.36 -11.51
N ALA A 113 -14.51 -1.11 -10.87
CA ALA A 113 -13.84 -2.12 -10.06
C ALA A 113 -14.71 -2.57 -8.89
N LEU A 114 -15.38 -1.63 -8.20
CA LEU A 114 -16.30 -1.94 -7.10
C LEU A 114 -17.49 -2.77 -7.58
N GLU A 115 -18.10 -2.44 -8.73
CA GLU A 115 -19.21 -3.20 -9.31
C GLU A 115 -18.78 -4.64 -9.65
N ALA A 116 -17.65 -4.79 -10.34
CA ALA A 116 -17.11 -6.11 -10.71
C ALA A 116 -16.72 -6.92 -9.45
N PHE A 117 -16.15 -6.25 -8.43
CA PHE A 117 -15.82 -6.89 -7.16
C PHE A 117 -17.05 -7.41 -6.43
N GLN A 118 -18.16 -6.66 -6.40
CA GLN A 118 -19.41 -7.11 -5.79
C GLN A 118 -19.95 -8.39 -6.45
N GLN A 119 -19.86 -8.49 -7.77
CA GLN A 119 -20.24 -9.71 -8.49
C GLN A 119 -19.31 -10.89 -8.14
N TYR A 120 -17.99 -10.66 -8.12
CA TYR A 120 -17.01 -11.67 -7.69
C TYR A 120 -17.25 -12.09 -6.24
N ALA A 121 -17.46 -11.14 -5.34
CA ALA A 121 -17.69 -11.37 -3.91
C ALA A 121 -18.89 -12.28 -3.63
N GLY A 122 -19.91 -12.22 -4.49
CA GLY A 122 -21.09 -13.10 -4.41
C GLY A 122 -20.77 -14.59 -4.57
N SER A 123 -19.61 -14.95 -5.14
CA SER A 123 -19.15 -16.34 -5.28
C SER A 123 -18.32 -16.83 -4.10
N LEU A 124 -17.95 -15.96 -3.16
CA LEU A 124 -17.05 -16.30 -2.05
C LEU A 124 -17.80 -16.94 -0.87
N THR A 125 -17.17 -17.93 -0.25
CA THR A 125 -17.68 -18.59 0.96
C THR A 125 -16.57 -18.60 2.02
N PRO A 126 -16.83 -18.12 3.26
CA PRO A 126 -18.02 -17.39 3.69
C PRO A 126 -18.20 -16.06 2.95
N PRO A 127 -19.45 -15.52 2.90
CA PRO A 127 -19.73 -14.29 2.18
C PRO A 127 -19.02 -13.07 2.79
N ILE A 128 -18.87 -12.03 1.98
CA ILE A 128 -18.39 -10.72 2.43
C ILE A 128 -19.58 -9.90 2.90
N GLU A 129 -19.51 -9.38 4.12
CA GLU A 129 -20.39 -8.34 4.63
C GLU A 129 -19.81 -6.97 4.30
N THR A 130 -20.59 -6.08 3.69
CA THR A 130 -20.26 -4.66 3.58
C THR A 130 -20.67 -3.95 4.85
N VAL A 131 -19.70 -3.41 5.58
CA VAL A 131 -19.90 -2.68 6.84
C VAL A 131 -19.82 -1.17 6.55
N ARG A 132 -20.81 -0.42 7.09
CA ARG A 132 -20.85 1.04 7.01
C ARG A 132 -20.89 1.61 8.43
N ILE A 133 -19.89 2.40 8.78
CA ILE A 133 -19.73 2.94 10.12
C ILE A 133 -19.84 4.47 10.06
N PRO A 134 -20.81 5.09 10.73
CA PRO A 134 -20.92 6.55 10.77
C PRO A 134 -19.65 7.20 11.34
N PHE A 135 -19.12 8.19 10.62
CA PHE A 135 -17.89 8.89 10.96
C PHE A 135 -17.89 10.33 10.43
N GLU A 136 -17.93 11.31 11.31
CA GLU A 136 -17.76 12.76 11.02
C GLU A 136 -18.61 13.28 9.85
N GLY A 137 -19.88 12.90 9.79
CA GLY A 137 -20.81 13.32 8.72
C GLY A 137 -20.67 12.51 7.42
N ALA A 138 -19.80 11.49 7.39
CA ALA A 138 -19.61 10.53 6.31
C ALA A 138 -19.67 9.09 6.86
N GLU A 139 -19.20 8.13 6.10
CA GLU A 139 -19.13 6.72 6.51
C GLU A 139 -17.74 6.12 6.24
N ILE A 140 -17.26 5.30 7.16
CA ILE A 140 -16.18 4.34 6.89
C ILE A 140 -16.82 3.14 6.21
N VAL A 141 -16.45 2.87 4.97
CA VAL A 141 -16.90 1.68 4.24
C VAL A 141 -15.82 0.61 4.36
N ALA A 142 -16.18 -0.53 4.93
CA ALA A 142 -15.28 -1.65 5.17
C ALA A 142 -15.92 -2.98 4.73
N TYR A 143 -15.12 -4.03 4.67
CA TYR A 143 -15.56 -5.39 4.42
C TYR A 143 -15.23 -6.28 5.61
N LEU A 144 -16.12 -7.22 5.91
CA LEU A 144 -15.97 -8.22 6.97
C LEU A 144 -16.25 -9.62 6.42
N ARG A 145 -15.33 -10.56 6.68
CA ARG A 145 -15.55 -12.00 6.48
C ARG A 145 -15.25 -12.73 7.78
N LEU A 146 -16.18 -13.54 8.21
CA LEU A 146 -16.07 -14.31 9.45
C LEU A 146 -16.13 -15.82 9.18
N PRO A 147 -15.36 -16.63 9.92
CA PRO A 147 -15.47 -18.08 9.87
C PRO A 147 -16.82 -18.54 10.44
N ALA A 148 -17.12 -19.82 10.33
CA ALA A 148 -18.35 -20.39 10.91
C ALA A 148 -18.35 -20.37 12.44
N ALA A 149 -17.20 -20.70 13.07
CA ALA A 149 -17.06 -20.66 14.53
C ALA A 149 -17.01 -19.21 15.04
N ARG A 150 -17.83 -18.90 16.02
CA ARG A 150 -17.99 -17.55 16.60
C ARG A 150 -18.14 -17.63 18.12
N PRO A 151 -17.70 -16.59 18.91
CA PRO A 151 -17.05 -15.38 18.44
C PRO A 151 -15.66 -15.67 17.88
N ALA A 152 -15.30 -14.99 16.77
CA ALA A 152 -14.03 -15.20 16.07
C ALA A 152 -13.00 -14.13 16.41
N PRO A 153 -11.72 -14.49 16.61
CA PRO A 153 -10.62 -13.53 16.59
C PRO A 153 -10.52 -12.86 15.22
N LEU A 154 -9.88 -11.69 15.14
CA LEU A 154 -9.95 -10.85 13.96
C LEU A 154 -8.59 -10.29 13.53
N VAL A 155 -8.35 -10.31 12.23
CA VAL A 155 -7.34 -9.47 11.58
C VAL A 155 -8.01 -8.18 11.11
N PHE A 156 -7.51 -7.04 11.57
CA PHE A 156 -7.86 -5.71 11.10
C PHE A 156 -6.87 -5.32 10.00
N GLY A 157 -7.23 -5.53 8.74
CA GLY A 157 -6.36 -5.32 7.58
C GLY A 157 -6.53 -3.93 6.97
N ILE A 158 -5.41 -3.24 6.74
CA ILE A 158 -5.35 -1.92 6.11
C ILE A 158 -4.54 -2.03 4.82
N ASN A 159 -5.10 -1.59 3.69
CA ASN A 159 -4.40 -1.57 2.39
C ASN A 159 -3.25 -0.56 2.36
N GLY A 160 -2.32 -0.75 1.41
CA GLY A 160 -1.28 0.24 1.11
C GLY A 160 -1.77 1.36 0.19
N LEU A 161 -0.83 2.22 -0.26
CA LEU A 161 -1.13 3.35 -1.14
C LEU A 161 -1.85 2.94 -2.44
N ASP A 162 -1.39 1.88 -3.07
CA ASP A 162 -1.77 1.48 -4.42
C ASP A 162 -2.72 0.27 -4.48
N SER A 163 -3.04 -0.33 -3.34
CA SER A 163 -4.07 -1.36 -3.17
C SER A 163 -5.34 -0.80 -2.52
N ARG A 164 -6.37 -1.61 -2.39
CA ARG A 164 -7.66 -1.24 -1.78
C ARG A 164 -8.15 -2.37 -0.86
N LYS A 165 -9.11 -2.07 0.01
CA LYS A 165 -9.72 -3.04 0.93
C LYS A 165 -10.27 -4.29 0.22
N GLU A 166 -10.68 -4.16 -1.05
CA GLU A 166 -11.11 -5.29 -1.90
C GLU A 166 -10.00 -6.34 -2.03
N GLU A 167 -8.75 -5.90 -2.22
CA GLU A 167 -7.60 -6.80 -2.33
C GLU A 167 -7.23 -7.43 -0.99
N VAL A 168 -7.45 -6.70 0.11
CA VAL A 168 -7.23 -7.23 1.47
C VAL A 168 -8.23 -8.33 1.79
N ILE A 169 -9.53 -8.07 1.59
CA ILE A 169 -10.59 -9.04 1.95
C ILE A 169 -10.61 -10.26 1.02
N ALA A 170 -10.22 -10.11 -0.25
CA ALA A 170 -10.11 -11.23 -1.18
C ALA A 170 -9.02 -12.24 -0.76
N GLN A 171 -8.04 -11.83 0.03
CA GLN A 171 -6.95 -12.66 0.54
C GLN A 171 -7.23 -13.26 1.93
N ALA A 172 -8.47 -13.19 2.44
CA ALA A 172 -8.83 -13.62 3.79
C ALA A 172 -8.78 -15.14 4.01
N ASP A 173 -8.74 -15.96 2.96
CA ASP A 173 -8.96 -17.41 3.05
C ASP A 173 -7.96 -18.12 3.97
N ALA A 174 -6.70 -17.69 4.01
CA ALA A 174 -5.70 -18.27 4.91
C ALA A 174 -6.09 -18.10 6.39
N TYR A 175 -6.62 -16.94 6.76
CA TYR A 175 -7.11 -16.66 8.11
C TYR A 175 -8.41 -17.40 8.42
N LEU A 176 -9.37 -17.37 7.49
CA LEU A 176 -10.67 -18.03 7.66
C LEU A 176 -10.53 -19.55 7.89
N LYS A 177 -9.62 -20.22 7.18
CA LYS A 177 -9.30 -21.66 7.37
C LYS A 177 -8.74 -21.95 8.77
N ASN A 178 -8.18 -20.96 9.43
CA ASN A 178 -7.66 -21.06 10.80
C ASN A 178 -8.63 -20.50 11.85
N GLY A 179 -9.89 -20.27 11.51
CA GLY A 179 -10.91 -19.78 12.43
C GLY A 179 -10.79 -18.29 12.77
N VAL A 180 -10.07 -17.52 11.98
CA VAL A 180 -9.85 -16.09 12.19
C VAL A 180 -10.63 -15.30 11.13
N GLY A 181 -11.40 -14.30 11.56
CA GLY A 181 -12.08 -13.36 10.67
C GLY A 181 -11.13 -12.28 10.13
N VAL A 182 -11.57 -11.59 9.08
CA VAL A 182 -10.84 -10.45 8.52
C VAL A 182 -11.79 -9.28 8.34
N PHE A 183 -11.40 -8.13 8.88
CA PHE A 183 -12.00 -6.82 8.62
C PHE A 183 -11.02 -6.02 7.77
N ALA A 184 -11.48 -5.52 6.63
CA ALA A 184 -10.66 -4.79 5.67
C ALA A 184 -11.17 -3.37 5.48
N VAL A 185 -10.28 -2.39 5.60
CA VAL A 185 -10.61 -0.96 5.48
C VAL A 185 -9.55 -0.24 4.66
N ASP A 186 -9.96 0.78 3.91
CA ASP A 186 -9.03 1.63 3.16
C ASP A 186 -8.24 2.56 4.10
N MET A 187 -6.95 2.77 3.80
CA MET A 187 -6.18 3.80 4.50
C MET A 187 -6.69 5.20 4.13
N PRO A 188 -6.53 6.21 5.00
CA PRO A 188 -6.86 7.59 4.69
C PRO A 188 -6.34 8.03 3.32
N GLY A 189 -7.18 8.74 2.56
CA GLY A 189 -6.85 9.23 1.22
C GLY A 189 -6.93 8.22 0.09
N THR A 190 -7.29 6.96 0.34
CA THR A 190 -7.45 5.94 -0.69
C THR A 190 -8.86 5.36 -0.71
N GLY A 191 -9.25 4.80 -1.83
CA GLY A 191 -10.52 4.08 -1.98
C GLY A 191 -11.73 4.85 -1.49
N GLN A 192 -12.45 4.24 -0.57
CA GLN A 192 -13.64 4.81 0.06
C GLN A 192 -13.38 5.37 1.47
N ALA A 193 -12.10 5.62 1.83
CA ALA A 193 -11.79 6.28 3.10
C ALA A 193 -12.41 7.69 3.15
N PRO A 194 -13.11 8.06 4.25
CA PRO A 194 -13.85 9.34 4.33
C PRO A 194 -12.93 10.54 4.54
N ILE A 195 -11.68 10.33 4.91
CA ILE A 195 -10.71 11.39 5.22
C ILE A 195 -9.38 11.20 4.48
N LEU A 196 -8.65 12.29 4.35
CA LEU A 196 -7.28 12.29 3.83
C LEU A 196 -6.27 11.92 4.93
N VAL A 197 -5.02 11.66 4.51
CA VAL A 197 -3.90 11.47 5.44
C VAL A 197 -3.64 12.80 6.16
N ASP A 198 -3.71 12.77 7.48
CA ASP A 198 -3.36 13.88 8.36
C ASP A 198 -2.92 13.35 9.73
N VAL A 199 -2.33 14.23 10.55
CA VAL A 199 -2.11 13.98 11.97
C VAL A 199 -3.47 13.77 12.64
N GLY A 200 -3.62 12.66 13.35
CA GLY A 200 -4.90 12.30 13.97
C GLY A 200 -5.86 11.52 13.06
N ALA A 201 -5.49 11.24 11.79
CA ALA A 201 -6.34 10.44 10.91
C ALA A 201 -6.55 8.98 11.40
N GLU A 202 -5.71 8.49 12.32
CA GLU A 202 -5.88 7.22 13.02
C GLU A 202 -7.22 7.09 13.76
N ARG A 203 -7.88 8.20 14.09
CA ARG A 203 -9.22 8.22 14.74
C ARG A 203 -10.28 7.48 13.90
N MET A 204 -10.08 7.39 12.58
CA MET A 204 -10.94 6.57 11.71
C MET A 204 -10.84 5.09 12.09
N PHE A 205 -9.66 4.60 12.36
CA PHE A 205 -9.43 3.20 12.77
C PHE A 205 -9.91 2.96 14.20
N SER A 206 -9.70 3.93 15.11
CA SER A 206 -10.26 3.89 16.48
C SER A 206 -11.77 3.74 16.43
N ARG A 207 -12.45 4.52 15.59
CA ARG A 207 -13.92 4.41 15.39
C ARG A 207 -14.33 3.05 14.82
N ALA A 208 -13.55 2.49 13.91
CA ALA A 208 -13.81 1.15 13.40
C ALA A 208 -13.65 0.08 14.49
N LEU A 209 -12.64 0.20 15.35
CA LEU A 209 -12.47 -0.68 16.52
C LEU A 209 -13.63 -0.55 17.50
N ASP A 210 -14.15 0.66 17.77
CA ASP A 210 -15.35 0.85 18.60
C ASP A 210 -16.54 0.08 18.05
N TYR A 211 -16.76 0.15 16.74
CA TYR A 211 -17.82 -0.63 16.08
C TYR A 211 -17.60 -2.14 16.22
N LEU A 212 -16.37 -2.64 16.00
CA LEU A 212 -16.09 -4.06 16.12
C LEU A 212 -16.32 -4.61 17.53
N GLN A 213 -16.12 -3.79 18.55
CA GLN A 213 -16.42 -4.14 19.95
C GLN A 213 -17.92 -4.32 20.23
N THR A 214 -18.80 -3.77 19.41
CA THR A 214 -20.25 -3.95 19.55
C THR A 214 -20.77 -5.23 18.89
N ARG A 215 -19.93 -5.94 18.13
CA ARG A 215 -20.32 -7.11 17.34
C ARG A 215 -20.14 -8.40 18.15
N PRO A 216 -21.23 -9.09 18.53
CA PRO A 216 -21.14 -10.28 19.39
C PRO A 216 -20.47 -11.49 18.71
N GLU A 217 -20.41 -11.50 17.38
CA GLU A 217 -19.74 -12.55 16.58
C GLU A 217 -18.22 -12.36 16.49
N ILE A 218 -17.67 -11.26 17.04
CA ILE A 218 -16.25 -10.95 17.06
C ILE A 218 -15.72 -11.06 18.49
N ASP A 219 -14.62 -11.75 18.68
CA ASP A 219 -13.85 -11.69 19.93
C ASP A 219 -12.99 -10.42 19.93
N ALA A 220 -13.55 -9.33 20.42
CA ALA A 220 -12.91 -8.02 20.47
C ALA A 220 -11.64 -7.96 21.35
N LYS A 221 -11.36 -9.01 22.14
CA LYS A 221 -10.12 -9.13 22.93
C LYS A 221 -8.99 -9.77 22.13
N ARG A 222 -9.28 -10.31 20.94
CA ARG A 222 -8.32 -10.97 20.05
C ARG A 222 -8.34 -10.33 18.68
N ILE A 223 -7.79 -9.11 18.59
CA ILE A 223 -7.63 -8.36 17.34
C ILE A 223 -6.14 -8.09 17.11
N VAL A 224 -5.66 -8.41 15.90
CA VAL A 224 -4.33 -8.01 15.39
C VAL A 224 -4.55 -7.06 14.23
N VAL A 225 -3.89 -5.89 14.25
CA VAL A 225 -3.87 -4.99 13.09
C VAL A 225 -2.76 -5.39 12.12
N GLN A 226 -3.07 -5.36 10.82
CA GLN A 226 -2.10 -5.66 9.75
C GLN A 226 -2.08 -4.53 8.74
N GLY A 227 -0.98 -3.78 8.69
CA GLY A 227 -0.74 -2.75 7.69
C GLY A 227 0.34 -3.17 6.69
N ARG A 228 0.11 -2.86 5.39
CA ARG A 228 1.03 -3.19 4.31
C ARG A 228 1.54 -1.94 3.62
N SER A 229 2.82 -1.93 3.26
CA SER A 229 3.46 -0.81 2.59
C SER A 229 3.27 0.48 3.41
N TRP A 230 2.68 1.53 2.86
CA TRP A 230 2.42 2.74 3.64
C TRP A 230 1.57 2.49 4.89
N SER A 231 0.65 1.54 4.87
CA SER A 231 -0.16 1.23 6.06
C SER A 231 0.60 0.48 7.16
N GLY A 232 1.85 0.11 6.95
CA GLY A 232 2.75 -0.21 8.04
C GLY A 232 2.86 0.94 9.04
N TYR A 233 2.84 2.20 8.57
CA TYR A 233 2.76 3.38 9.42
C TYR A 233 1.51 3.37 10.32
N TRP A 234 0.34 3.09 9.73
CA TRP A 234 -0.91 3.06 10.49
C TRP A 234 -0.94 1.92 11.50
N ALA A 235 -0.44 0.74 11.13
CA ALA A 235 -0.32 -0.37 12.06
C ALA A 235 0.66 -0.07 13.21
N ALA A 236 1.80 0.55 12.93
CA ALA A 236 2.75 1.00 13.95
C ALA A 236 2.12 2.03 14.88
N LEU A 237 1.44 3.05 14.33
CA LEU A 237 0.75 4.08 15.12
C LEU A 237 -0.34 3.47 16.01
N MET A 238 -1.18 2.58 15.45
CA MET A 238 -2.22 1.91 16.21
C MET A 238 -1.67 1.01 17.32
N ALA A 239 -0.48 0.42 17.15
CA ALA A 239 0.15 -0.34 18.22
C ALA A 239 0.44 0.51 19.47
N TYR A 240 0.62 1.82 19.32
CA TYR A 240 0.76 2.77 20.42
C TYR A 240 -0.60 3.32 20.90
N THR A 241 -1.44 3.78 19.95
CA THR A 241 -2.70 4.47 20.30
C THR A 241 -3.80 3.53 20.77
N GLU A 242 -3.78 2.28 20.30
CA GLU A 242 -4.79 1.25 20.58
C GLU A 242 -4.23 0.04 21.35
N LYS A 243 -3.12 0.24 22.04
CA LYS A 243 -2.34 -0.79 22.74
C LYS A 243 -3.21 -1.77 23.52
N ASP A 244 -4.18 -1.25 24.27
CA ASP A 244 -5.00 -2.05 25.19
C ASP A 244 -6.14 -2.82 24.47
N ARG A 245 -6.38 -2.52 23.19
CA ARG A 245 -7.39 -3.16 22.34
C ARG A 245 -6.78 -4.16 21.34
N LEU A 246 -5.47 -4.17 21.18
CA LEU A 246 -4.78 -4.99 20.18
C LEU A 246 -3.91 -6.08 20.84
N ARG A 247 -3.99 -7.29 20.28
CA ARG A 247 -3.04 -8.37 20.61
C ARG A 247 -1.70 -8.20 19.95
N GLY A 248 -1.63 -7.41 18.89
CA GLY A 248 -0.40 -7.09 18.19
C GLY A 248 -0.63 -6.32 16.90
N ALA A 249 0.46 -5.93 16.27
CA ALA A 249 0.46 -5.19 15.02
C ALA A 249 1.51 -5.75 14.05
N VAL A 250 1.12 -5.99 12.81
CA VAL A 250 2.04 -6.32 11.73
C VAL A 250 2.37 -5.06 10.95
N VAL A 251 3.62 -4.64 11.03
CA VAL A 251 4.19 -3.49 10.33
C VAL A 251 4.96 -4.03 9.11
N HIS A 252 4.23 -4.32 8.02
CA HIS A 252 4.79 -4.91 6.81
C HIS A 252 5.12 -3.82 5.78
N GLY A 253 6.37 -3.37 5.84
CA GLY A 253 6.85 -2.11 5.28
C GLY A 253 6.88 -1.04 6.38
N VAL A 254 8.07 -0.53 6.72
CA VAL A 254 8.27 0.35 7.87
C VAL A 254 8.67 1.74 7.39
N GLY A 255 7.75 2.70 7.52
CA GLY A 255 8.01 4.11 7.21
C GLY A 255 7.41 4.98 8.30
N ILE A 256 8.20 5.38 9.32
CA ILE A 256 7.69 6.04 10.53
C ILE A 256 8.34 7.39 10.86
N HIS A 257 9.52 7.67 10.30
CA HIS A 257 10.28 8.89 10.60
C HIS A 257 11.07 9.37 9.38
N GLU A 258 12.19 8.71 9.02
CA GLU A 258 13.03 9.09 7.88
C GLU A 258 12.24 9.04 6.56
N TYR A 259 11.31 8.09 6.44
CA TYR A 259 10.38 8.02 5.32
C TYR A 259 9.69 9.35 5.02
N TYR A 260 9.39 10.13 6.04
CA TYR A 260 8.68 11.42 5.91
C TYR A 260 9.63 12.61 5.70
N SER A 261 10.94 12.40 5.69
CA SER A 261 11.88 13.48 5.41
C SER A 261 11.85 13.89 3.92
N PRO A 262 12.02 15.19 3.62
CA PRO A 262 12.12 15.65 2.24
C PRO A 262 13.22 14.95 1.44
N GLU A 263 14.36 14.65 2.09
CA GLU A 263 15.52 13.99 1.50
C GLU A 263 15.16 12.57 1.04
N TRP A 264 14.54 11.78 1.90
CA TRP A 264 14.12 10.43 1.55
C TRP A 264 13.04 10.43 0.46
N GLN A 265 12.04 11.30 0.56
CA GLN A 265 10.98 11.39 -0.44
C GLN A 265 11.57 11.69 -1.83
N LYS A 266 12.49 12.66 -1.93
CA LYS A 266 13.19 12.97 -3.18
C LYS A 266 13.97 11.77 -3.72
N LYS A 267 14.69 11.05 -2.86
CA LYS A 267 15.40 9.81 -3.22
C LYS A 267 14.44 8.73 -3.72
N ALA A 268 13.33 8.48 -3.02
CA ALA A 268 12.35 7.48 -3.39
C ALA A 268 11.68 7.77 -4.75
N PHE A 269 11.43 9.04 -5.08
CA PHE A 269 10.86 9.44 -6.37
C PHE A 269 11.80 9.17 -7.55
N SER A 270 13.11 9.15 -7.33
CA SER A 270 14.08 8.83 -8.40
C SER A 270 14.15 7.33 -8.74
N THR A 271 13.50 6.47 -7.96
CA THR A 271 13.52 5.03 -8.19
C THR A 271 12.51 4.61 -9.24
N ARG A 272 12.80 3.50 -9.92
CA ARG A 272 11.91 2.94 -10.95
C ARG A 272 11.12 1.71 -10.47
N GLU A 273 10.89 1.60 -9.18
CA GLU A 273 10.11 0.49 -8.62
C GLU A 273 8.64 0.57 -9.04
N TYR A 274 8.09 1.79 -9.09
CA TYR A 274 6.77 2.04 -9.66
C TYR A 274 6.80 2.07 -11.19
N LEU A 275 5.69 1.74 -11.82
CA LEU A 275 5.53 1.89 -13.28
C LEU A 275 5.48 3.38 -13.67
N PHE A 276 4.76 4.17 -12.89
CA PHE A 276 4.62 5.62 -13.05
C PHE A 276 5.46 6.37 -12.03
N ASP A 277 5.47 7.70 -12.14
CA ASP A 277 5.90 8.57 -11.07
C ASP A 277 5.02 8.34 -9.82
N VAL A 278 5.67 8.05 -8.69
CA VAL A 278 4.96 7.77 -7.43
C VAL A 278 4.53 9.05 -6.69
N TYR A 279 5.17 10.19 -7.01
CA TYR A 279 4.86 11.46 -6.35
C TYR A 279 3.38 11.85 -6.48
N PRO A 280 2.76 11.88 -7.68
CA PRO A 280 1.36 12.25 -7.78
C PRO A 280 0.43 11.37 -6.94
N ALA A 281 0.71 10.07 -6.87
CA ALA A 281 -0.06 9.14 -6.03
C ALA A 281 0.09 9.46 -4.54
N ARG A 282 1.32 9.73 -4.07
CA ARG A 282 1.57 10.12 -2.68
C ARG A 282 0.94 11.48 -2.36
N ALA A 283 1.09 12.48 -3.23
CA ALA A 283 0.50 13.80 -3.05
C ALA A 283 -1.03 13.76 -2.98
N SER A 284 -1.67 12.88 -3.76
CA SER A 284 -3.12 12.77 -3.82
C SER A 284 -3.78 12.38 -2.50
N VAL A 285 -3.10 11.60 -1.66
CA VAL A 285 -3.66 11.15 -0.37
C VAL A 285 -3.57 12.20 0.73
N TYR A 286 -2.68 13.20 0.58
CA TYR A 286 -2.63 14.39 1.44
C TYR A 286 -3.53 15.53 0.94
N GLY A 287 -3.89 15.52 -0.35
CA GLY A 287 -4.56 16.65 -0.99
C GLY A 287 -3.65 17.85 -1.23
N THR A 288 -2.32 17.66 -1.22
CA THR A 288 -1.33 18.72 -1.51
C THR A 288 -1.30 19.04 -3.00
N LYS A 289 -1.05 20.33 -3.33
CA LYS A 289 -1.11 20.86 -4.70
C LYS A 289 0.27 21.06 -5.33
N SER A 290 1.33 21.03 -4.53
CA SER A 290 2.69 21.22 -4.99
C SER A 290 3.67 20.27 -4.30
N MET A 291 4.85 20.10 -4.91
CA MET A 291 5.94 19.32 -4.31
C MET A 291 6.39 19.93 -2.98
N ASP A 292 6.46 21.25 -2.90
CA ASP A 292 6.90 21.94 -1.68
C ASP A 292 5.91 21.74 -0.55
N GLU A 293 4.59 21.83 -0.81
CA GLU A 293 3.56 21.52 0.18
C GLU A 293 3.67 20.06 0.64
N PHE A 294 3.84 19.12 -0.28
CA PHE A 294 3.98 17.71 0.04
C PHE A 294 5.19 17.44 0.93
N LEU A 295 6.36 17.99 0.57
CA LEU A 295 7.60 17.82 1.33
C LEU A 295 7.55 18.48 2.70
N ALA A 296 6.89 19.64 2.82
CA ALA A 296 6.68 20.32 4.10
C ALA A 296 5.68 19.58 5.00
N TYR A 297 4.74 18.85 4.41
CA TYR A 297 3.70 18.14 5.17
C TYR A 297 4.24 16.88 5.85
N GLY A 298 5.03 16.08 5.15
CA GLY A 298 5.48 14.76 5.58
C GLY A 298 6.04 14.72 7.01
N PRO A 299 6.99 15.58 7.40
CA PRO A 299 7.60 15.56 8.73
C PRO A 299 6.63 15.61 9.91
N ARG A 300 5.43 16.17 9.74
CA ARG A 300 4.37 16.22 10.76
C ARG A 300 3.86 14.83 11.16
N LEU A 301 4.02 13.83 10.30
CA LEU A 301 3.58 12.46 10.54
C LEU A 301 4.63 11.61 11.26
N SER A 302 5.85 12.08 11.41
CA SER A 302 6.92 11.33 12.08
C SER A 302 6.51 10.89 13.49
N LEU A 303 6.49 9.57 13.72
CA LEU A 303 6.16 9.03 15.05
C LEU A 303 7.21 9.41 16.09
N LEU A 304 8.48 9.57 15.69
CA LEU A 304 9.55 10.05 16.55
C LEU A 304 9.28 11.50 16.96
N ALA A 305 9.05 12.40 16.00
CA ALA A 305 8.81 13.81 16.28
C ALA A 305 7.52 14.06 17.09
N ARG A 306 6.53 13.17 16.95
CA ARG A 306 5.28 13.18 17.73
C ARG A 306 5.44 12.59 19.14
N GLY A 307 6.61 12.12 19.54
CA GLY A 307 6.85 11.49 20.84
C GLY A 307 6.07 10.17 21.04
N MET A 308 5.65 9.53 19.93
CA MET A 308 4.89 8.29 20.01
C MET A 308 5.76 7.11 20.43
N LEU A 309 7.04 7.12 20.06
CA LEU A 309 7.95 5.99 20.27
C LEU A 309 8.32 5.80 21.75
N GLU A 310 8.13 6.83 22.59
CA GLU A 310 8.39 6.77 24.04
C GLU A 310 7.22 6.15 24.84
N ARG A 311 6.11 5.84 24.16
CA ARG A 311 4.94 5.23 24.79
C ARG A 311 5.05 3.70 24.78
N PRO A 312 4.39 3.01 25.73
CA PRO A 312 4.23 1.56 25.63
C PRO A 312 3.38 1.20 24.41
N SER A 313 3.66 0.07 23.79
CA SER A 313 2.96 -0.40 22.59
C SER A 313 2.41 -1.82 22.75
N ALA A 314 1.48 -2.23 21.90
CA ALA A 314 1.20 -3.63 21.67
C ALA A 314 2.41 -4.33 21.01
N PRO A 315 2.56 -5.67 21.11
CA PRO A 315 3.57 -6.42 20.38
C PRO A 315 3.54 -6.15 18.88
N MET A 316 4.71 -6.12 18.23
CA MET A 316 4.80 -5.85 16.79
C MET A 316 5.63 -6.90 16.07
N LEU A 317 5.19 -7.26 14.85
CA LEU A 317 6.04 -7.89 13.85
C LEU A 317 6.49 -6.82 12.84
N LEU A 318 7.79 -6.61 12.71
CA LEU A 318 8.39 -5.70 11.75
C LEU A 318 8.93 -6.50 10.56
N VAL A 319 8.46 -6.19 9.35
CA VAL A 319 8.83 -6.90 8.13
C VAL A 319 9.29 -5.90 7.08
N ASN A 320 10.54 -6.02 6.59
CA ASN A 320 11.00 -5.22 5.46
C ASN A 320 12.21 -5.87 4.74
N GLY A 321 12.65 -5.26 3.65
CA GLY A 321 13.89 -5.61 2.95
C GLY A 321 14.98 -4.59 3.22
N GLU A 322 16.22 -5.05 3.30
CA GLU A 322 17.41 -4.19 3.47
C GLU A 322 17.58 -3.20 2.32
N ARG A 323 17.11 -3.59 1.12
CA ARG A 323 17.25 -2.81 -0.12
C ARG A 323 15.97 -2.09 -0.51
N ASP A 324 15.08 -1.84 0.46
CA ASP A 324 13.82 -1.13 0.17
C ASP A 324 14.12 0.29 -0.31
N SER A 325 13.73 0.59 -1.55
CA SER A 325 13.87 1.90 -2.16
C SER A 325 12.69 2.84 -1.89
N GLN A 326 11.60 2.30 -1.32
CA GLN A 326 10.38 3.04 -1.02
C GLN A 326 10.29 3.48 0.43
N GLN A 327 10.75 2.64 1.36
CA GLN A 327 10.74 2.89 2.79
C GLN A 327 12.12 2.60 3.39
N PRO A 328 12.71 3.54 4.14
CA PRO A 328 14.08 3.38 4.64
C PRO A 328 14.15 2.26 5.68
N ILE A 329 15.10 1.36 5.53
CA ILE A 329 15.34 0.31 6.52
C ILE A 329 15.73 0.90 7.89
N ALA A 330 16.26 2.10 7.91
CA ALA A 330 16.58 2.84 9.15
C ALA A 330 15.35 3.05 10.03
N ASP A 331 14.17 3.23 9.44
CA ASP A 331 12.92 3.34 10.19
C ASP A 331 12.54 2.04 10.90
N LEU A 332 12.83 0.87 10.31
CA LEU A 332 12.67 -0.42 10.99
C LEU A 332 13.62 -0.53 12.18
N TYR A 333 14.89 -0.21 12.00
CA TYR A 333 15.88 -0.25 13.06
C TYR A 333 15.60 0.79 14.17
N LEU A 334 15.05 1.95 13.79
CA LEU A 334 14.57 2.92 14.78
C LEU A 334 13.42 2.33 15.61
N LEU A 335 12.39 1.77 14.94
CA LEU A 335 11.22 1.22 15.64
C LEU A 335 11.58 0.02 16.54
N MET A 336 12.59 -0.78 16.17
CA MET A 336 13.10 -1.86 17.01
C MET A 336 13.59 -1.41 18.40
N LYS A 337 14.08 -0.19 18.51
CA LYS A 337 14.67 0.34 19.75
C LYS A 337 13.64 0.87 20.75
N HIS A 338 12.37 0.92 20.37
CA HIS A 338 11.31 1.56 21.14
C HIS A 338 10.10 0.65 21.34
N GLY A 339 9.44 0.78 22.52
CA GLY A 339 8.23 0.03 22.88
C GLY A 339 8.49 -1.42 23.29
N ASP A 340 7.41 -2.19 23.41
CA ASP A 340 7.41 -3.57 23.91
C ASP A 340 7.70 -4.63 22.83
N PRO A 341 7.65 -5.94 23.16
CA PRO A 341 8.32 -6.98 22.38
C PRO A 341 8.08 -6.87 20.88
N LYS A 342 9.15 -7.00 20.13
CA LYS A 342 9.12 -7.01 18.68
C LYS A 342 9.80 -8.24 18.13
N ASP A 343 9.09 -8.86 17.18
CA ASP A 343 9.68 -9.81 16.27
C ASP A 343 10.06 -9.09 14.99
N VAL A 344 11.18 -9.45 14.40
CA VAL A 344 11.72 -8.76 13.23
C VAL A 344 12.12 -9.77 12.18
N TRP A 345 11.67 -9.55 10.96
CA TRP A 345 12.12 -10.25 9.79
C TRP A 345 12.62 -9.28 8.72
N VAL A 346 13.91 -9.35 8.41
CA VAL A 346 14.55 -8.56 7.37
C VAL A 346 15.10 -9.47 6.29
N ASN A 347 14.71 -9.23 5.05
CA ASN A 347 15.33 -9.91 3.91
C ASN A 347 16.55 -9.10 3.43
N PRO A 348 17.81 -9.62 3.59
CA PRO A 348 19.01 -8.88 3.19
C PRO A 348 19.11 -8.61 1.67
N GLN A 349 18.41 -9.41 0.87
CA GLN A 349 18.34 -9.28 -0.59
C GLN A 349 17.02 -8.63 -1.05
N GLY A 350 16.10 -8.36 -0.11
CA GLY A 350 14.76 -7.90 -0.40
C GLY A 350 14.69 -6.40 -0.65
N GLY A 351 13.83 -6.02 -1.57
CA GLY A 351 13.33 -4.65 -1.75
C GLY A 351 12.12 -4.37 -0.87
N HIS A 352 11.21 -3.54 -1.38
CA HIS A 352 10.02 -3.10 -0.67
C HIS A 352 9.20 -4.24 -0.07
N MET A 353 8.88 -4.15 1.23
CA MET A 353 8.19 -5.18 2.03
C MET A 353 8.94 -6.52 2.11
N GLY A 354 10.26 -6.54 1.97
CA GLY A 354 11.06 -7.75 2.05
C GLY A 354 11.02 -8.65 0.80
N ARG A 355 10.38 -8.21 -0.28
CA ARG A 355 10.19 -8.99 -1.49
C ARG A 355 11.49 -9.18 -2.26
N SER A 356 11.69 -10.38 -2.78
CA SER A 356 12.74 -10.74 -3.73
C SER A 356 12.25 -11.91 -4.59
N GLU A 357 13.03 -12.33 -5.56
CA GLU A 357 12.70 -13.49 -6.39
C GLU A 357 12.54 -14.77 -5.54
N ARG A 358 13.42 -14.97 -4.56
CA ARG A 358 13.33 -16.10 -3.61
C ARG A 358 12.19 -15.96 -2.59
N TRP A 359 11.79 -14.72 -2.30
CA TRP A 359 10.76 -14.35 -1.35
C TRP A 359 9.69 -13.46 -2.01
N PRO A 360 8.85 -14.02 -2.90
CA PRO A 360 7.72 -13.28 -3.44
C PRO A 360 6.73 -12.92 -2.33
N ASP A 361 5.87 -11.92 -2.56
CA ASP A 361 4.93 -11.39 -1.57
C ASP A 361 4.08 -12.49 -0.89
N ALA A 362 3.57 -13.42 -1.67
CA ALA A 362 2.76 -14.52 -1.13
C ALA A 362 3.53 -15.38 -0.12
N LYS A 363 4.83 -15.63 -0.37
CA LYS A 363 5.68 -16.41 0.52
C LYS A 363 6.01 -15.64 1.80
N VAL A 364 6.33 -14.35 1.71
CA VAL A 364 6.55 -13.52 2.92
C VAL A 364 5.30 -13.53 3.79
N ARG A 365 4.11 -13.42 3.20
CA ARG A 365 2.85 -13.52 3.96
C ARG A 365 2.67 -14.90 4.60
N ALA A 366 2.78 -15.96 3.83
CA ALA A 366 2.47 -17.31 4.30
C ALA A 366 3.48 -17.85 5.33
N GLU A 367 4.77 -17.50 5.21
CA GLU A 367 5.81 -18.06 6.05
C GLU A 367 6.28 -17.14 7.19
N VAL A 368 5.97 -15.84 7.12
CA VAL A 368 6.40 -14.86 8.13
C VAL A 368 5.19 -14.22 8.83
N VAL A 369 4.28 -13.63 8.07
CA VAL A 369 3.20 -12.80 8.64
C VAL A 369 2.10 -13.66 9.24
N GLU A 370 1.54 -14.59 8.47
CA GLU A 370 0.38 -15.41 8.89
C GLU A 370 0.69 -16.25 10.15
N PRO A 371 1.85 -16.95 10.27
CA PRO A 371 2.18 -17.69 11.48
C PRO A 371 2.26 -16.81 12.73
N TRP A 372 2.84 -15.62 12.61
CA TRP A 372 2.93 -14.67 13.71
C TRP A 372 1.55 -14.19 14.15
N VAL A 373 0.70 -13.78 13.19
CA VAL A 373 -0.68 -13.34 13.48
C VAL A 373 -1.45 -14.44 14.18
N LEU A 374 -1.41 -15.67 13.63
CA LEU A 374 -2.14 -16.82 14.21
C LEU A 374 -1.65 -17.15 15.63
N SER A 375 -0.36 -17.00 15.93
CA SER A 375 0.17 -17.24 17.27
C SER A 375 -0.34 -16.22 18.30
N HIS A 376 -0.56 -14.97 17.91
CA HIS A 376 -1.05 -13.89 18.78
C HIS A 376 -2.58 -13.88 18.94
N LEU A 377 -3.30 -14.62 18.08
CA LEU A 377 -4.76 -14.74 18.15
C LEU A 377 -5.25 -16.05 18.77
N LYS A 378 -4.34 -16.89 19.27
CA LYS A 378 -4.69 -18.12 20.01
C LYS A 378 -5.22 -17.87 21.41
#